data_4b9c429abc070e60389ac63a937ed9ae
#
_entry.id   4b9c429abc070e60389ac63a937ed9ae
#
_cell.length_a   1.000
_cell.length_b   1.000
_cell.length_c   1.000
_cell.angle_alpha   90.00
_cell.angle_beta   90.00
_cell.angle_gamma   90.00
#
_symmetry.space_group_name_H-M   'P 1'
#
loop_
_entity.id
_entity.type
_entity.pdbx_description
1 polymer ?
#
loop_
_entity_poly.entity_id
_entity_poly.type
_entity_poly.pdbx_seq_one_letter_code
_entity_poly.pdbx_strand_id
1 'polypeptide(L)'
;FAEMAKCYYSYEKRGRDQLSPQMTEALDAGNRVTARDYLAALDWRDLYNVALDEVFQRCDAIITPAAPGPAPGNLDTTGNAIFNGLWTLCGTPAITVPLLWAENGLPMGVQLVGRRGDDARLLRTARWLVEFLSNSENEGASS
;
A
#
# COMPACT_ATOMS: atom_id res chain seq x y z
N PHE A 1 12.34 5.83 -4.02
CA PHE A 1 13.58 6.36 -3.41
C PHE A 1 14.00 7.72 -3.96
N ALA A 2 13.94 8.01 -5.28
CA ALA A 2 14.32 9.30 -5.85
C ALA A 2 13.56 10.47 -5.21
N GLU A 3 12.25 10.35 -5.02
CA GLU A 3 11.43 11.36 -4.36
C GLU A 3 11.78 11.49 -2.87
N MET A 4 12.10 10.38 -2.18
CA MET A 4 12.59 10.42 -0.80
C MET A 4 13.88 11.23 -0.70
N ALA A 5 14.87 10.96 -1.54
CA ALA A 5 16.13 11.70 -1.55
C ALA A 5 15.90 13.21 -1.75
N LYS A 6 15.00 13.59 -2.64
CA LYS A 6 14.60 14.99 -2.85
C LYS A 6 13.88 15.58 -1.63
N CYS A 7 12.91 14.88 -1.05
CA CYS A 7 12.11 15.40 0.06
C CYS A 7 12.91 15.51 1.36
N TYR A 8 13.82 14.58 1.61
CA TYR A 8 14.64 14.57 2.83
C TYR A 8 15.99 15.26 2.65
N TYR A 9 16.29 15.86 1.51
CA TYR A 9 17.56 16.52 1.23
C TYR A 9 18.02 17.49 2.32
N SER A 10 17.12 18.35 2.83
CA SER A 10 17.45 19.34 3.86
C SER A 10 17.75 18.70 5.22
N TYR A 11 17.13 17.57 5.53
CA TYR A 11 17.42 16.81 6.76
C TYR A 11 18.75 16.09 6.65
N GLU A 12 19.02 15.45 5.51
CA GLU A 12 20.29 14.83 5.22
C GLU A 12 21.46 15.81 5.34
N LYS A 13 21.31 17.02 4.81
CA LYS A 13 22.34 18.07 4.89
C LYS A 13 22.59 18.60 6.29
N ARG A 14 21.60 18.57 7.17
CA ARG A 14 21.72 19.10 8.54
C ARG A 14 22.25 18.06 9.54
N GLY A 15 22.02 16.77 9.29
CA GLY A 15 22.32 15.75 10.29
C GLY A 15 22.22 14.34 9.73
N ARG A 16 22.99 14.04 8.68
CA ARG A 16 23.03 12.68 8.09
C ARG A 16 23.44 11.61 9.12
N ASP A 17 24.32 11.94 10.05
CA ASP A 17 24.78 11.09 11.14
C ASP A 17 23.69 10.74 12.16
N GLN A 18 22.58 11.48 12.18
CA GLN A 18 21.43 11.24 13.04
C GLN A 18 20.34 10.39 12.34
N LEU A 19 20.51 10.08 11.07
CA LEU A 19 19.59 9.22 10.33
C LEU A 19 19.85 7.74 10.66
N SER A 20 18.76 6.94 10.65
CA SER A 20 18.92 5.48 10.79
C SER A 20 19.69 4.90 9.60
N PRO A 21 20.35 3.75 9.76
CA PRO A 21 21.03 3.07 8.65
C PRO A 21 20.10 2.81 7.47
N GLN A 22 18.86 2.39 7.73
CA GLN A 22 17.85 2.12 6.69
C GLN A 22 17.48 3.38 5.90
N MET A 23 17.32 4.53 6.60
CA MET A 23 17.04 5.80 5.94
C MET A 23 18.24 6.24 5.10
N THR A 24 19.44 6.13 5.63
CA THR A 24 20.67 6.46 4.90
C THR A 24 20.81 5.66 3.62
N GLU A 25 20.61 4.33 3.69
CA GLU A 25 20.62 3.44 2.52
C GLU A 25 19.56 3.84 1.47
N ALA A 26 18.33 4.14 1.91
CA ALA A 26 17.25 4.57 1.03
C ALA A 26 17.56 5.91 0.32
N LEU A 27 18.15 6.87 1.03
CA LEU A 27 18.56 8.15 0.45
C LEU A 27 19.72 7.97 -0.55
N ASP A 28 20.69 7.11 -0.22
CA ASP A 28 21.79 6.80 -1.14
C ASP A 28 21.29 6.11 -2.41
N ALA A 29 20.34 5.18 -2.28
CA ALA A 29 19.69 4.56 -3.42
C ALA A 29 18.95 5.61 -4.28
N GLY A 30 18.21 6.51 -3.64
CA GLY A 30 17.49 7.59 -4.31
C GLY A 30 18.42 8.58 -5.05
N ASN A 31 19.54 8.95 -4.43
CA ASN A 31 20.54 9.85 -5.00
C ASN A 31 21.27 9.27 -6.23
N ARG A 32 21.26 7.94 -6.40
CA ARG A 32 21.83 7.27 -7.60
C ARG A 32 20.87 7.19 -8.78
N VAL A 33 19.58 7.45 -8.58
CA VAL A 33 18.59 7.42 -9.67
C VAL A 33 18.83 8.60 -10.60
N THR A 34 19.04 8.33 -11.89
CA THR A 34 19.20 9.39 -12.89
C THR A 34 17.86 10.04 -13.23
N ALA A 35 17.89 11.29 -13.69
CA ALA A 35 16.67 11.97 -14.15
C ALA A 35 15.97 11.19 -15.28
N ARG A 36 16.73 10.57 -16.18
CA ARG A 36 16.19 9.73 -17.26
C ARG A 36 15.43 8.54 -16.72
N ASP A 37 16.01 7.81 -15.77
CA ASP A 37 15.41 6.61 -15.21
C ASP A 37 14.18 6.95 -14.37
N TYR A 38 14.22 8.08 -13.66
CA TYR A 38 13.05 8.58 -12.91
C TYR A 38 11.90 8.96 -13.85
N LEU A 39 12.19 9.70 -14.94
CA LEU A 39 11.15 10.08 -15.90
C LEU A 39 10.57 8.84 -16.61
N ALA A 40 11.41 7.89 -17.02
CA ALA A 40 10.95 6.62 -17.59
C ALA A 40 10.07 5.82 -16.61
N ALA A 41 10.37 5.86 -15.31
CA ALA A 41 9.51 5.23 -14.30
C ALA A 41 8.14 5.91 -14.16
N LEU A 42 8.07 7.24 -14.36
CA LEU A 42 6.79 7.96 -14.37
C LEU A 42 5.91 7.60 -15.57
N ASP A 43 6.49 7.32 -16.74
CA ASP A 43 5.74 6.86 -17.91
C ASP A 43 4.99 5.54 -17.63
N TRP A 44 5.60 4.62 -16.87
CA TRP A 44 4.96 3.38 -16.45
C TRP A 44 3.72 3.60 -15.59
N ARG A 45 3.71 4.65 -14.78
CA ARG A 45 2.51 5.00 -13.99
C ARG A 45 1.28 5.22 -14.86
N ASP A 46 1.47 5.90 -15.98
CA ASP A 46 0.35 6.22 -16.87
C ASP A 46 -0.13 4.96 -17.62
N LEU A 47 0.78 4.08 -18.01
CA LEU A 47 0.43 2.77 -18.59
C LEU A 47 -0.33 1.88 -17.59
N TYR A 48 0.13 1.81 -16.34
CA TYR A 48 -0.58 1.05 -15.30
C TYR A 48 -1.97 1.63 -15.01
N ASN A 49 -2.13 2.96 -15.01
CA ASN A 49 -3.43 3.58 -14.80
C ASN A 49 -4.41 3.26 -15.92
N VAL A 50 -3.98 3.21 -17.19
CA VAL A 50 -4.82 2.77 -18.31
C VAL A 50 -5.30 1.33 -18.10
N ALA A 51 -4.39 0.42 -17.75
CA ALA A 51 -4.74 -0.98 -17.49
C ALA A 51 -5.69 -1.13 -16.28
N LEU A 52 -5.45 -0.38 -15.20
CA LEU A 52 -6.32 -0.37 -14.03
C LEU A 52 -7.71 0.21 -14.34
N ASP A 53 -7.80 1.23 -15.18
CA ASP A 53 -9.10 1.76 -15.62
C ASP A 53 -9.95 0.71 -16.36
N GLU A 54 -9.34 -0.17 -17.17
CA GLU A 54 -10.03 -1.30 -17.81
C GLU A 54 -10.53 -2.33 -16.76
N VAL A 55 -9.74 -2.61 -15.73
CA VAL A 55 -10.17 -3.49 -14.63
C VAL A 55 -11.36 -2.90 -13.89
N PHE A 56 -11.30 -1.60 -13.53
CA PHE A 56 -12.36 -0.90 -12.80
C PHE A 56 -13.62 -0.60 -13.62
N GLN A 57 -13.65 -0.93 -14.92
CA GLN A 57 -14.91 -1.00 -15.67
C GLN A 57 -15.74 -2.24 -15.33
N ARG A 58 -15.13 -3.27 -14.72
CA ARG A 58 -15.73 -4.57 -14.44
C ARG A 58 -15.89 -4.89 -12.97
N CYS A 59 -15.25 -4.13 -12.08
CA CYS A 59 -15.34 -4.33 -10.64
C CYS A 59 -15.24 -3.00 -9.89
N ASP A 60 -15.80 -2.96 -8.69
CA ASP A 60 -15.80 -1.77 -7.83
C ASP A 60 -14.51 -1.63 -7.00
N ALA A 61 -13.83 -2.74 -6.74
CA ALA A 61 -12.56 -2.77 -6.04
C ALA A 61 -11.75 -4.02 -6.41
N ILE A 62 -10.43 -3.93 -6.27
CA ILE A 62 -9.51 -5.06 -6.32
C ILE A 62 -9.21 -5.47 -4.87
N ILE A 63 -9.24 -6.77 -4.59
CA ILE A 63 -8.91 -7.34 -3.28
C ILE A 63 -7.49 -7.91 -3.35
N THR A 64 -6.65 -7.50 -2.39
CA THR A 64 -5.27 -8.01 -2.24
C THR A 64 -4.92 -8.22 -0.77
N PRO A 65 -3.86 -8.98 -0.45
CA PRO A 65 -3.27 -8.90 0.89
C PRO A 65 -2.81 -7.48 1.18
N ALA A 66 -2.94 -7.03 2.43
CA ALA A 66 -2.40 -5.73 2.86
C ALA A 66 -0.89 -5.80 3.12
N ALA A 67 -0.42 -6.97 3.55
CA ALA A 67 0.98 -7.28 3.82
C ALA A 67 1.24 -8.77 3.59
N PRO A 68 2.50 -9.25 3.48
CA PRO A 68 2.82 -10.68 3.32
C PRO A 68 2.43 -11.57 4.50
N GLY A 69 2.11 -10.99 5.64
CA GLY A 69 1.72 -11.70 6.85
C GLY A 69 1.37 -10.75 7.98
N PRO A 70 1.30 -11.23 9.23
CA PRO A 70 1.07 -10.40 10.40
C PRO A 70 2.22 -9.42 10.64
N ALA A 71 2.03 -8.48 11.56
CA ALA A 71 3.09 -7.57 11.98
C ALA A 71 4.35 -8.35 12.43
N PRO A 72 5.56 -7.86 12.11
CA PRO A 72 6.79 -8.44 12.64
C PRO A 72 6.77 -8.53 14.16
N GLY A 73 7.32 -9.61 14.72
CA GLY A 73 7.37 -9.84 16.17
C GLY A 73 8.36 -8.95 16.93
N ASN A 74 9.05 -8.04 16.26
CA ASN A 74 10.00 -7.09 16.83
C ASN A 74 9.79 -5.68 16.25
N LEU A 75 10.53 -4.70 16.78
CA LEU A 75 10.48 -3.30 16.35
C LEU A 75 11.63 -2.91 15.39
N ASP A 76 12.40 -3.87 14.91
CA ASP A 76 13.56 -3.60 14.04
C ASP A 76 13.17 -3.31 12.60
N THR A 77 11.95 -3.70 12.22
CA THR A 77 11.41 -3.52 10.87
C THR A 77 9.91 -3.20 10.89
N THR A 78 9.46 -2.44 9.90
CA THR A 78 8.03 -2.19 9.66
C THR A 78 7.40 -3.25 8.73
N GLY A 79 8.13 -4.29 8.37
CA GLY A 79 7.68 -5.32 7.43
C GLY A 79 7.97 -4.97 5.96
N ASN A 80 7.23 -5.61 5.07
CA ASN A 80 7.43 -5.48 3.61
C ASN A 80 6.19 -4.87 2.95
N ALA A 81 6.39 -3.77 2.23
CA ALA A 81 5.33 -3.02 1.54
C ALA A 81 5.07 -3.49 0.09
N ILE A 82 5.43 -4.75 -0.25
CA ILE A 82 5.35 -5.27 -1.62
C ILE A 82 3.94 -5.12 -2.24
N PHE A 83 2.89 -5.25 -1.44
CA PHE A 83 1.50 -5.12 -1.89
C PHE A 83 1.00 -3.67 -1.96
N ASN A 84 1.83 -2.67 -1.61
CA ASN A 84 1.42 -1.27 -1.56
C ASN A 84 2.10 -0.40 -2.64
N GLY A 85 3.25 -0.85 -3.15
CA GLY A 85 4.08 -0.05 -4.06
C GLY A 85 3.36 0.36 -5.35
N LEU A 86 2.64 -0.59 -5.97
CA LEU A 86 1.90 -0.32 -7.22
C LEU A 86 0.78 0.72 -7.00
N TRP A 87 0.02 0.58 -5.94
CA TRP A 87 -1.10 1.47 -5.63
C TRP A 87 -0.62 2.89 -5.33
N THR A 88 0.49 3.00 -4.60
CA THR A 88 1.16 4.28 -4.34
C THR A 88 1.66 4.93 -5.63
N LEU A 89 2.31 4.16 -6.51
CA LEU A 89 2.77 4.66 -7.81
C LEU A 89 1.61 5.17 -8.66
N CYS A 90 0.52 4.41 -8.75
CA CYS A 90 -0.65 4.73 -9.57
C CYS A 90 -1.52 5.84 -8.94
N GLY A 91 -1.35 6.15 -7.64
CA GLY A 91 -2.18 7.10 -6.92
C GLY A 91 -3.63 6.63 -6.76
N THR A 92 -3.83 5.31 -6.67
CA THR A 92 -5.14 4.70 -6.41
C THR A 92 -5.42 4.68 -4.90
N PRO A 93 -6.67 4.93 -4.46
CA PRO A 93 -7.03 4.81 -3.06
C PRO A 93 -7.01 3.35 -2.63
N ALA A 94 -6.49 3.08 -1.43
CA ALA A 94 -6.49 1.76 -0.83
C ALA A 94 -6.90 1.85 0.64
N ILE A 95 -7.66 0.86 1.10
CA ILE A 95 -8.08 0.73 2.49
C ILE A 95 -7.85 -0.70 2.97
N THR A 96 -7.34 -0.87 4.16
CA THR A 96 -7.18 -2.17 4.82
C THR A 96 -8.32 -2.41 5.78
N VAL A 97 -8.94 -3.58 5.67
CA VAL A 97 -9.98 -4.05 6.59
C VAL A 97 -9.41 -5.23 7.39
N PRO A 98 -9.41 -5.20 8.73
CA PRO A 98 -8.86 -6.27 9.57
C PRO A 98 -9.88 -7.42 9.65
N LEU A 99 -9.81 -8.35 8.72
CA LEU A 99 -10.77 -9.46 8.60
C LEU A 99 -10.18 -10.82 9.00
N LEU A 100 -8.88 -10.90 9.23
CA LEU A 100 -8.19 -12.17 9.45
C LEU A 100 -7.35 -12.10 10.73
N TRP A 101 -7.05 -13.27 11.30
CA TRP A 101 -6.17 -13.44 12.44
C TRP A 101 -5.05 -14.41 12.08
N ALA A 102 -3.84 -14.09 12.44
CA ALA A 102 -2.71 -15.00 12.31
C ALA A 102 -2.67 -16.00 13.49
N GLU A 103 -1.94 -17.09 13.33
CA GLU A 103 -1.77 -18.11 14.36
C GLU A 103 -1.19 -17.55 15.68
N ASN A 104 -0.40 -16.49 15.60
CA ASN A 104 0.16 -15.79 16.76
C ASN A 104 -0.81 -14.79 17.43
N GLY A 105 -2.07 -14.74 17.02
CA GLY A 105 -3.10 -13.86 17.54
C GLY A 105 -3.03 -12.41 17.07
N LEU A 106 -2.16 -12.06 16.12
CA LEU A 106 -2.12 -10.72 15.55
C LEU A 106 -3.11 -10.57 14.40
N PRO A 107 -3.77 -9.40 14.26
CA PRO A 107 -4.69 -9.15 13.16
C PRO A 107 -3.96 -9.07 11.82
N MET A 108 -4.60 -9.57 10.78
CA MET A 108 -4.17 -9.42 9.40
C MET A 108 -5.26 -8.74 8.58
N GLY A 109 -4.83 -7.84 7.69
CA GLY A 109 -5.74 -7.06 6.87
C GLY A 109 -5.91 -7.61 5.46
N VAL A 110 -7.12 -7.49 4.96
CA VAL A 110 -7.44 -7.57 3.53
C VAL A 110 -7.46 -6.16 2.99
N GLN A 111 -6.73 -5.91 1.91
CA GLN A 111 -6.66 -4.61 1.27
C GLN A 111 -7.67 -4.53 0.12
N LEU A 112 -8.47 -3.48 0.12
CA LEU A 112 -9.31 -3.09 -1.00
C LEU A 112 -8.67 -1.89 -1.70
N VAL A 113 -8.57 -1.98 -3.01
CA VAL A 113 -8.03 -0.90 -3.86
C VAL A 113 -9.13 -0.43 -4.78
N GLY A 114 -9.38 0.86 -4.81
CA GLY A 114 -10.39 1.50 -5.63
C GLY A 114 -9.83 2.25 -6.83
N ARG A 115 -10.70 2.69 -7.71
CA ARG A 115 -10.36 3.53 -8.84
C ARG A 115 -9.78 4.86 -8.36
N ARG A 116 -8.80 5.37 -9.08
CA ARG A 116 -8.18 6.68 -8.79
C ARG A 116 -9.24 7.79 -8.75
N GLY A 117 -9.26 8.54 -7.64
CA GLY A 117 -10.20 9.64 -7.41
C GLY A 117 -11.62 9.22 -7.01
N ASP A 118 -11.88 7.92 -6.79
CA ASP A 118 -13.19 7.41 -6.37
C ASP A 118 -13.15 6.83 -4.94
N ASP A 119 -12.57 7.58 -4.03
CA ASP A 119 -12.40 7.23 -2.61
C ASP A 119 -13.77 6.93 -1.95
N ALA A 120 -14.79 7.71 -2.29
CA ALA A 120 -16.12 7.55 -1.73
C ALA A 120 -16.74 6.19 -2.10
N ARG A 121 -16.51 5.69 -3.32
CA ARG A 121 -16.95 4.35 -3.72
C ARG A 121 -16.18 3.28 -2.94
N LEU A 122 -14.87 3.41 -2.86
CA LEU A 122 -14.04 2.47 -2.12
C LEU A 122 -14.49 2.34 -0.66
N LEU A 123 -14.76 3.44 0.02
CA LEU A 123 -15.24 3.44 1.41
C LEU A 123 -16.60 2.75 1.56
N ARG A 124 -17.53 2.96 0.61
CA ARG A 124 -18.82 2.25 0.60
C ARG A 124 -18.64 0.75 0.36
N THR A 125 -17.77 0.37 -0.58
CA THR A 125 -17.47 -1.04 -0.88
C THR A 125 -16.82 -1.73 0.33
N ALA A 126 -15.89 -1.06 1.02
CA ALA A 126 -15.27 -1.59 2.22
C ALA A 126 -16.30 -1.79 3.35
N ARG A 127 -17.18 -0.82 3.57
CA ARG A 127 -18.26 -0.94 4.55
C ARG A 127 -19.20 -2.10 4.22
N TRP A 128 -19.62 -2.19 2.98
CA TRP A 128 -20.47 -3.30 2.52
C TRP A 128 -19.80 -4.66 2.76
N LEU A 129 -18.51 -4.80 2.46
CA LEU A 129 -17.78 -6.05 2.69
C LEU A 129 -17.77 -6.46 4.16
N VAL A 130 -17.52 -5.52 5.06
CA VAL A 130 -17.53 -5.78 6.52
C VAL A 130 -18.93 -6.20 6.98
N GLU A 131 -19.98 -5.47 6.60
CA GLU A 131 -21.37 -5.77 6.95
C GLU A 131 -21.79 -7.15 6.42
N PHE A 132 -21.42 -7.46 5.17
CA PHE A 132 -21.75 -8.75 4.54
C PHE A 132 -21.11 -9.94 5.30
N LEU A 133 -19.83 -9.84 5.63
CA LEU A 133 -19.11 -10.91 6.35
C LEU A 133 -19.64 -11.09 7.78
N SER A 134 -19.90 -9.98 8.49
CA SER A 134 -20.45 -10.04 9.85
C SER A 134 -21.83 -10.69 9.90
N ASN A 135 -22.68 -10.48 8.90
CA ASN A 135 -23.99 -11.11 8.81
C ASN A 135 -23.88 -12.60 8.47
N SER A 136 -22.95 -12.99 7.60
CA SER A 136 -22.72 -14.39 7.23
C SER A 136 -22.22 -15.24 8.41
N GLU A 137 -21.39 -14.68 9.28
CA GLU A 137 -20.94 -15.35 10.51
C GLU A 137 -22.09 -15.60 11.48
N ASN A 138 -23.02 -14.64 11.63
CA ASN A 138 -24.17 -14.77 12.51
C ASN A 138 -25.19 -15.83 12.01
N GLU A 139 -25.38 -15.97 10.71
CA GLU A 139 -26.24 -17.00 10.13
C GLU A 139 -25.62 -18.40 10.27
N GLY A 140 -24.31 -18.55 10.11
CA GLY A 140 -23.58 -19.82 10.28
C GLY A 140 -23.54 -20.31 11.73
N ALA A 141 -23.58 -19.41 12.69
CA ALA A 141 -23.60 -19.75 14.13
C ALA A 141 -25.00 -20.17 14.66
N SER A 142 -26.04 -20.00 13.84
CA SER A 142 -27.45 -20.31 14.20
C SER A 142 -27.95 -21.63 13.60
N SER A 143 -27.07 -22.35 12.86
CA SER A 143 -27.36 -23.65 12.23
C SER A 143 -26.62 -24.79 12.93
#